data_ce8d52ec704af371dcfbd2f8e8d06c82
#
_entry.id   ce8d52ec704af371dcfbd2f8e8d06c82
#
_cell.length_a   1.000
_cell.length_b   1.000
_cell.length_c   1.000
_cell.angle_alpha   90.00
_cell.angle_beta   90.00
_cell.angle_gamma   90.00
#
_symmetry.space_group_name_H-M   'P 1'
#
loop_
_entity.id
_entity.type
_entity.pdbx_description
1 polymer ?
#
loop_
_entity_poly.entity_id
_entity_poly.type
_entity_poly.pdbx_seq_one_letter_code
_entity_poly.pdbx_strand_id
1 'polypeptide(L)'
;MKQPLFDFDLKRVSRRHYITGKAAINFPRLGCSTGGWHFLSYFDREAGVVKVSLAGIHYPDTDAFFGDTGVTDVTEQLGERGWPVEDRKFFMADHYRAAADMIVKWALSDSKHCNVEVAEWFPSPGARSRLFWVLDLGKPTLLVLNRLQKVEAWLSSQ
;
A
#
# COMPACT_ATOMS: atom_id res chain seq x y z
N MET A 1 -27.00 -6.74 2.29
CA MET A 1 -25.86 -6.06 2.93
C MET A 1 -25.92 -4.58 2.57
N LYS A 2 -25.80 -3.71 3.54
CA LYS A 2 -25.79 -2.27 3.26
C LYS A 2 -24.42 -1.86 2.72
N GLN A 3 -24.43 -1.01 1.68
CA GLN A 3 -23.22 -0.47 1.09
C GLN A 3 -22.47 0.40 2.09
N PRO A 4 -21.13 0.29 2.18
CA PRO A 4 -20.33 1.21 2.99
C PRO A 4 -20.47 2.67 2.52
N LEU A 5 -20.25 3.61 3.42
CA LEU A 5 -20.14 5.02 3.10
C LEU A 5 -18.68 5.35 2.76
N PHE A 6 -18.47 6.19 1.77
CA PHE A 6 -17.14 6.56 1.30
C PHE A 6 -16.95 8.07 1.40
N ASP A 7 -15.76 8.50 1.80
CA ASP A 7 -15.38 9.91 1.83
C ASP A 7 -14.65 10.36 0.55
N PHE A 8 -14.59 9.49 -0.44
CA PHE A 8 -13.93 9.74 -1.72
C PHE A 8 -14.80 9.22 -2.87
N ASP A 9 -14.53 9.72 -4.07
CA ASP A 9 -15.23 9.26 -5.27
C ASP A 9 -14.66 7.90 -5.72
N LEU A 10 -15.50 6.87 -5.64
CA LEU A 10 -15.13 5.51 -6.06
C LEU A 10 -14.66 5.42 -7.50
N LYS A 11 -15.12 6.33 -8.37
CA LYS A 11 -14.69 6.39 -9.78
C LYS A 11 -13.22 6.74 -9.93
N ARG A 12 -12.60 7.31 -8.91
CA ARG A 12 -11.16 7.66 -8.93
C ARG A 12 -10.26 6.47 -8.74
N VAL A 13 -10.77 5.36 -8.18
CA VAL A 13 -9.97 4.14 -8.02
C VAL A 13 -9.75 3.50 -9.37
N SER A 14 -8.49 3.27 -9.72
CA SER A 14 -8.08 2.71 -11.01
C SER A 14 -6.74 2.01 -10.83
N ARG A 15 -6.21 1.42 -11.91
CA ARG A 15 -4.85 0.88 -11.86
C ARG A 15 -3.83 1.97 -11.52
N ARG A 16 -4.02 3.18 -12.00
CA ARG A 16 -3.11 4.30 -11.73
C ARG A 16 -3.32 4.90 -10.33
N HIS A 17 -4.56 4.92 -9.86
CA HIS A 17 -4.94 5.43 -8.55
C HIS A 17 -5.48 4.29 -7.69
N TYR A 18 -4.60 3.33 -7.41
CA TYR A 18 -4.93 2.14 -6.62
C TYR A 18 -4.94 2.46 -5.13
N ILE A 19 -5.62 1.64 -4.36
CA ILE A 19 -5.63 1.74 -2.89
C ILE A 19 -4.26 1.31 -2.37
N THR A 20 -3.66 2.12 -1.52
CA THR A 20 -2.33 1.87 -0.95
C THR A 20 -2.27 2.31 0.52
N GLY A 21 -1.08 2.28 1.11
CA GLY A 21 -0.84 2.73 2.47
C GLY A 21 -1.42 1.78 3.53
N LYS A 22 -1.79 2.34 4.67
CA LYS A 22 -2.24 1.56 5.84
C LYS A 22 -3.46 0.69 5.54
N ALA A 23 -4.41 1.17 4.75
CA ALA A 23 -5.57 0.37 4.38
C ALA A 23 -5.15 -0.90 3.64
N ALA A 24 -4.27 -0.78 2.65
CA ALA A 24 -3.78 -1.93 1.88
C ALA A 24 -2.97 -2.90 2.74
N ILE A 25 -2.15 -2.41 3.67
CA ILE A 25 -1.41 -3.24 4.63
C ILE A 25 -2.37 -4.06 5.50
N ASN A 26 -3.51 -3.49 5.84
CA ASN A 26 -4.51 -4.14 6.70
C ASN A 26 -5.50 -5.02 5.94
N PHE A 27 -5.39 -5.09 4.62
CA PHE A 27 -6.26 -5.97 3.83
C PHE A 27 -5.67 -7.38 3.76
N PRO A 28 -6.39 -8.43 4.25
CA PRO A 28 -5.87 -9.79 4.23
C PRO A 28 -5.63 -10.28 2.80
N ARG A 29 -4.46 -10.89 2.58
CA ARG A 29 -4.11 -11.41 1.27
C ARG A 29 -3.50 -12.80 1.38
N LEU A 30 -3.92 -13.69 0.50
CA LEU A 30 -3.32 -15.01 0.35
C LEU A 30 -1.88 -14.84 -0.16
N GLY A 31 -0.95 -15.56 0.45
CA GLY A 31 0.45 -15.55 0.05
C GLY A 31 1.24 -14.34 0.53
N CYS A 32 0.61 -13.37 1.21
CA CYS A 32 1.31 -12.27 1.86
C CYS A 32 1.60 -12.62 3.31
N SER A 33 2.85 -12.49 3.69
CA SER A 33 3.33 -12.88 5.01
C SER A 33 3.51 -11.68 5.92
N THR A 34 2.44 -10.94 6.15
CA THR A 34 2.34 -10.01 7.28
C THR A 34 1.87 -10.79 8.50
N GLY A 35 2.23 -10.36 9.69
CA GLY A 35 1.71 -10.99 10.92
C GLY A 35 0.18 -11.09 10.85
N GLY A 36 -0.45 -12.07 11.47
CA GLY A 36 -1.87 -12.39 11.34
C GLY A 36 -2.86 -11.32 11.83
N TRP A 37 -2.45 -10.05 11.91
CA TRP A 37 -3.25 -8.91 12.35
C TRP A 37 -3.72 -8.09 11.13
N HIS A 38 -4.99 -7.80 11.05
CA HIS A 38 -5.52 -6.93 10.00
C HIS A 38 -6.73 -6.18 10.54
N PHE A 39 -6.71 -4.87 10.40
CA PHE A 39 -7.83 -4.01 10.80
C PHE A 39 -8.73 -3.76 9.59
N LEU A 40 -9.75 -4.58 9.45
CA LEU A 40 -10.69 -4.50 8.32
C LEU A 40 -11.61 -3.29 8.37
N SER A 41 -11.61 -2.57 9.48
CA SER A 41 -12.40 -1.34 9.65
C SER A 41 -12.11 -0.27 8.59
N TYR A 42 -10.94 -0.32 7.95
CA TYR A 42 -10.65 0.56 6.80
C TYR A 42 -11.62 0.36 5.63
N PHE A 43 -12.23 -0.84 5.51
CA PHE A 43 -13.05 -1.23 4.36
C PHE A 43 -14.50 -1.46 4.73
N ASP A 44 -14.89 -1.21 5.96
CA ASP A 44 -16.11 -1.70 6.56
C ASP A 44 -16.97 -0.56 7.05
N ARG A 45 -18.27 -0.70 6.87
CA ARG A 45 -19.24 0.28 7.31
C ARG A 45 -19.34 0.40 8.83
N GLU A 46 -19.04 -0.68 9.57
CA GLU A 46 -19.12 -0.66 11.04
C GLU A 46 -18.21 0.39 11.65
N ALA A 47 -17.13 0.73 10.97
CA ALA A 47 -16.21 1.79 11.38
C ALA A 47 -16.67 3.20 10.95
N GLY A 48 -17.84 3.33 10.32
CA GLY A 48 -18.36 4.58 9.78
C GLY A 48 -18.04 4.77 8.31
N VAL A 49 -17.34 5.85 7.96
CA VAL A 49 -16.95 6.14 6.58
C VAL A 49 -15.67 5.40 6.22
N VAL A 50 -15.66 4.74 5.07
CA VAL A 50 -14.44 4.08 4.55
C VAL A 50 -13.41 5.14 4.18
N LYS A 51 -12.21 5.00 4.74
CA LYS A 51 -11.08 5.91 4.49
C LYS A 51 -9.88 5.12 3.99
N VAL A 52 -9.53 5.33 2.74
CA VAL A 52 -8.36 4.72 2.12
C VAL A 52 -7.50 5.80 1.46
N SER A 53 -6.23 5.50 1.24
CA SER A 53 -5.34 6.38 0.50
C SER A 53 -5.15 5.85 -0.91
N LEU A 54 -5.19 6.76 -1.89
CA LEU A 54 -5.02 6.42 -3.31
C LEU A 54 -3.66 6.91 -3.80
N ALA A 55 -2.98 6.05 -4.56
CA ALA A 55 -1.74 6.39 -5.24
C ALA A 55 -1.96 7.56 -6.21
N GLY A 56 -1.00 8.46 -6.29
CA GLY A 56 -1.07 9.63 -7.17
C GLY A 56 -2.04 10.72 -6.70
N ILE A 57 -2.73 10.52 -5.61
CA ILE A 57 -3.68 11.49 -5.02
C ILE A 57 -3.28 11.82 -3.59
N HIS A 58 -3.36 10.85 -2.67
CA HIS A 58 -2.95 11.01 -1.27
C HIS A 58 -1.49 10.60 -1.08
N TYR A 59 -0.98 9.76 -1.97
CA TYR A 59 0.39 9.29 -2.02
C TYR A 59 1.03 9.73 -3.32
N PRO A 60 2.38 9.84 -3.39
CA PRO A 60 3.06 10.07 -4.65
C PRO A 60 2.75 8.95 -5.65
N ASP A 61 2.79 9.27 -6.94
CA ASP A 61 2.79 8.26 -7.99
C ASP A 61 4.15 7.54 -7.94
N THR A 62 4.14 6.24 -7.66
CA THR A 62 5.34 5.42 -7.53
C THR A 62 5.58 4.49 -8.71
N ASP A 63 4.87 4.66 -9.82
CA ASP A 63 5.07 3.81 -11.00
C ASP A 63 6.48 3.96 -11.58
N ALA A 64 7.09 5.14 -11.48
CA ALA A 64 8.49 5.35 -11.86
C ALA A 64 9.49 4.53 -11.00
N PHE A 65 9.09 4.15 -9.79
CA PHE A 65 9.91 3.35 -8.86
C PHE A 65 9.68 1.86 -9.06
N PHE A 66 8.43 1.43 -9.16
CA PHE A 66 8.04 0.03 -9.01
C PHE A 66 7.22 -0.54 -10.17
N GLY A 67 6.79 0.28 -11.12
CA GLY A 67 5.93 -0.16 -12.23
C GLY A 67 4.65 -0.79 -11.70
N ASP A 68 4.27 -1.92 -12.28
CA ASP A 68 3.05 -2.67 -11.92
C ASP A 68 3.25 -3.62 -10.73
N THR A 69 4.44 -3.69 -10.16
CA THR A 69 4.77 -4.65 -9.11
C THR A 69 3.83 -4.50 -7.91
N GLY A 70 3.14 -5.58 -7.57
CA GLY A 70 2.30 -5.66 -6.37
C GLY A 70 0.95 -4.96 -6.47
N VAL A 71 0.57 -4.41 -7.61
CA VAL A 71 -0.76 -3.81 -7.80
C VAL A 71 -1.67 -4.83 -8.47
N THR A 72 -2.76 -5.19 -7.80
CA THR A 72 -3.66 -6.26 -8.25
C THR A 72 -5.12 -5.83 -8.22
N ASP A 73 -5.94 -6.49 -9.03
CA ASP A 73 -7.39 -6.32 -9.02
C ASP A 73 -7.98 -7.05 -7.81
N VAL A 74 -8.66 -6.31 -6.94
CA VAL A 74 -9.31 -6.83 -5.73
C VAL A 74 -10.83 -6.63 -5.77
N THR A 75 -11.38 -6.48 -6.95
CA THR A 75 -12.79 -6.16 -7.13
C THR A 75 -13.70 -7.21 -6.46
N GLU A 76 -13.41 -8.48 -6.68
CA GLU A 76 -14.22 -9.57 -6.08
C GLU A 76 -14.17 -9.52 -4.55
N GLN A 77 -12.99 -9.36 -3.97
CA GLN A 77 -12.80 -9.33 -2.53
C GLN A 77 -13.53 -8.13 -1.89
N LEU A 78 -13.48 -6.97 -2.53
CA LEU A 78 -14.20 -5.79 -2.04
C LEU A 78 -15.71 -5.94 -2.23
N GLY A 79 -16.15 -6.60 -3.30
CA GLY A 79 -17.56 -6.93 -3.50
C GLY A 79 -18.12 -7.80 -2.38
N GLU A 80 -17.35 -8.78 -1.91
CA GLU A 80 -17.71 -9.63 -0.76
C GLU A 80 -17.90 -8.82 0.52
N ARG A 81 -17.26 -7.65 0.61
CA ARG A 81 -17.38 -6.74 1.75
C ARG A 81 -18.47 -5.67 1.57
N GLY A 82 -19.27 -5.77 0.51
CA GLY A 82 -20.38 -4.87 0.26
C GLY A 82 -20.04 -3.63 -0.56
N TRP A 83 -18.86 -3.54 -1.14
CA TRP A 83 -18.51 -2.44 -2.04
C TRP A 83 -19.30 -2.55 -3.35
N PRO A 84 -19.71 -1.42 -3.96
CA PRO A 84 -20.43 -1.44 -5.23
C PRO A 84 -19.46 -1.72 -6.38
N VAL A 85 -19.40 -2.99 -6.79
CA VAL A 85 -18.41 -3.45 -7.78
C VAL A 85 -18.98 -3.59 -9.20
N GLU A 86 -20.29 -3.40 -9.37
CA GLU A 86 -20.93 -3.49 -10.69
C GLU A 86 -20.36 -2.44 -11.63
N ASP A 87 -19.90 -2.86 -12.80
CA ASP A 87 -19.27 -2.03 -13.83
C ASP A 87 -18.03 -1.26 -13.36
N ARG A 88 -17.36 -1.76 -12.31
CA ARG A 88 -16.17 -1.13 -11.71
C ARG A 88 -15.08 -2.14 -11.51
N LYS A 89 -13.83 -1.63 -11.50
CA LYS A 89 -12.66 -2.40 -11.10
C LYS A 89 -11.91 -1.65 -10.02
N PHE A 90 -11.53 -2.38 -8.97
CA PHE A 90 -10.78 -1.83 -7.85
C PHE A 90 -9.40 -2.48 -7.81
N PHE A 91 -8.38 -1.63 -7.82
CA PHE A 91 -6.99 -2.06 -7.73
C PHE A 91 -6.42 -1.68 -6.37
N MET A 92 -5.55 -2.52 -5.85
CA MET A 92 -4.93 -2.33 -4.54
C MET A 92 -3.50 -2.83 -4.55
N ALA A 93 -2.62 -2.11 -3.85
CA ALA A 93 -1.28 -2.58 -3.57
C ALA A 93 -1.35 -3.82 -2.66
N ASP A 94 -0.50 -4.81 -2.92
CA ASP A 94 -0.27 -5.85 -1.93
C ASP A 94 0.51 -5.28 -0.74
N HIS A 95 0.77 -6.09 0.29
CA HIS A 95 1.44 -5.61 1.49
C HIS A 95 2.84 -5.07 1.19
N TYR A 96 3.58 -5.70 0.29
CA TYR A 96 4.93 -5.28 -0.08
C TYR A 96 4.92 -3.95 -0.84
N ARG A 97 4.04 -3.83 -1.82
CA ARG A 97 3.90 -2.59 -2.58
C ARG A 97 3.39 -1.45 -1.69
N ALA A 98 2.43 -1.72 -0.83
CA ALA A 98 1.89 -0.71 0.09
C ALA A 98 2.97 -0.19 1.03
N ALA A 99 3.77 -1.09 1.62
CA ALA A 99 4.90 -0.68 2.46
C ALA A 99 5.95 0.11 1.66
N ALA A 100 6.26 -0.32 0.45
CA ALA A 100 7.20 0.39 -0.43
C ALA A 100 6.69 1.80 -0.77
N ASP A 101 5.40 1.94 -1.07
CA ASP A 101 4.77 3.24 -1.30
C ASP A 101 4.88 4.16 -0.07
N MET A 102 4.67 3.61 1.12
CA MET A 102 4.82 4.35 2.38
C MET A 102 6.27 4.81 2.59
N ILE A 103 7.23 3.94 2.28
CA ILE A 103 8.66 4.25 2.40
C ILE A 103 9.06 5.36 1.43
N VAL A 104 8.59 5.29 0.18
CA VAL A 104 8.86 6.35 -0.82
C VAL A 104 8.23 7.66 -0.39
N LYS A 105 6.98 7.65 0.06
CA LYS A 105 6.33 8.86 0.58
C LYS A 105 7.14 9.50 1.69
N TRP A 106 7.62 8.71 2.63
CA TRP A 106 8.51 9.18 3.69
C TRP A 106 9.83 9.71 3.14
N ALA A 107 10.47 8.98 2.21
CA ALA A 107 11.75 9.38 1.62
C ALA A 107 11.67 10.73 0.92
N LEU A 108 10.55 11.04 0.28
CA LEU A 108 10.32 12.30 -0.41
C LEU A 108 9.90 13.44 0.54
N SER A 109 9.60 13.13 1.79
CA SER A 109 9.22 14.11 2.82
C SER A 109 10.46 14.62 3.58
N ASP A 110 10.24 15.64 4.41
CA ASP A 110 11.27 16.14 5.32
C ASP A 110 11.26 15.43 6.69
N SER A 111 10.34 14.48 6.90
CA SER A 111 10.25 13.72 8.14
C SER A 111 11.48 12.82 8.33
N LYS A 112 11.99 12.77 9.55
CA LYS A 112 13.09 11.87 9.91
C LYS A 112 12.61 10.47 10.24
N HIS A 113 11.38 10.32 10.69
CA HIS A 113 10.83 9.05 11.15
C HIS A 113 9.99 8.38 10.06
N CYS A 114 10.33 7.13 9.74
CA CYS A 114 9.55 6.27 8.85
C CYS A 114 8.61 5.40 9.69
N ASN A 115 7.33 5.43 9.37
CA ASN A 115 6.30 4.69 10.11
C ASN A 115 6.21 3.20 9.78
N VAL A 116 6.98 2.72 8.82
CA VAL A 116 6.97 1.31 8.45
C VAL A 116 7.78 0.50 9.47
N GLU A 117 7.12 -0.45 10.11
CA GLU A 117 7.72 -1.34 11.10
C GLU A 117 8.05 -2.69 10.42
N VAL A 118 9.25 -2.79 9.85
CA VAL A 118 9.65 -3.94 9.02
C VAL A 118 9.54 -5.26 9.79
N ALA A 119 10.09 -5.33 10.98
CA ALA A 119 10.10 -6.57 11.77
C ALA A 119 8.70 -7.00 12.21
N GLU A 120 7.84 -6.04 12.51
CA GLU A 120 6.47 -6.31 12.95
C GLU A 120 5.55 -6.67 11.78
N TRP A 121 5.64 -5.91 10.68
CA TRP A 121 4.76 -6.10 9.53
C TRP A 121 5.18 -7.27 8.65
N PHE A 122 6.45 -7.57 8.61
CA PHE A 122 7.03 -8.65 7.80
C PHE A 122 7.89 -9.56 8.67
N PRO A 123 7.24 -10.37 9.55
CA PRO A 123 7.96 -11.11 10.58
C PRO A 123 8.82 -12.27 10.07
N SER A 124 8.53 -12.81 8.89
CA SER A 124 9.34 -13.89 8.33
C SER A 124 10.51 -13.36 7.50
N PRO A 125 11.65 -14.09 7.45
CA PRO A 125 12.76 -13.73 6.58
C PRO A 125 12.36 -13.63 5.10
N GLY A 126 11.48 -14.52 4.63
CA GLY A 126 10.98 -14.50 3.26
C GLY A 126 10.17 -13.26 2.95
N ALA A 127 9.31 -12.84 3.88
CA ALA A 127 8.52 -11.61 3.72
C ALA A 127 9.43 -10.38 3.69
N ARG A 128 10.41 -10.30 4.57
CA ARG A 128 11.38 -9.18 4.57
C ARG A 128 12.18 -9.14 3.27
N SER A 129 12.65 -10.29 2.79
CA SER A 129 13.37 -10.38 1.52
C SER A 129 12.52 -9.90 0.36
N ARG A 130 11.24 -10.23 0.35
CA ARG A 130 10.31 -9.78 -0.69
C ARG A 130 10.13 -8.27 -0.66
N LEU A 131 9.97 -7.67 0.53
CA LEU A 131 9.90 -6.23 0.67
C LEU A 131 11.17 -5.55 0.14
N PHE A 132 12.34 -6.05 0.52
CA PHE A 132 13.61 -5.47 0.09
C PHE A 132 13.81 -5.61 -1.42
N TRP A 133 13.35 -6.71 -2.01
CA TRP A 133 13.38 -6.88 -3.46
C TRP A 133 12.53 -5.81 -4.16
N VAL A 134 11.34 -5.52 -3.66
CA VAL A 134 10.49 -4.45 -4.21
C VAL A 134 11.19 -3.10 -4.08
N LEU A 135 11.77 -2.80 -2.91
CA LEU A 135 12.49 -1.54 -2.69
C LEU A 135 13.68 -1.38 -3.63
N ASP A 136 14.40 -2.47 -3.92
CA ASP A 136 15.52 -2.46 -4.85
C ASP A 136 15.12 -2.00 -6.25
N LEU A 137 13.91 -2.31 -6.70
CA LEU A 137 13.39 -1.82 -7.97
C LEU A 137 13.34 -0.29 -8.05
N GLY A 138 13.10 0.36 -6.92
CA GLY A 138 12.99 1.81 -6.84
C GLY A 138 14.29 2.56 -6.60
N LYS A 139 15.39 1.85 -6.32
CA LYS A 139 16.68 2.49 -6.00
C LYS A 139 17.22 3.42 -7.10
N PRO A 140 17.17 3.05 -8.39
CA PRO A 140 17.63 3.98 -9.43
C PRO A 140 16.87 5.32 -9.42
N THR A 141 15.56 5.28 -9.23
CA THR A 141 14.73 6.49 -9.17
C THR A 141 15.01 7.30 -7.90
N LEU A 142 15.18 6.61 -6.77
CA LEU A 142 15.59 7.27 -5.52
C LEU A 142 16.94 7.98 -5.67
N LEU A 143 17.88 7.37 -6.37
CA LEU A 143 19.19 7.97 -6.63
C LEU A 143 19.06 9.26 -7.44
N VAL A 144 18.27 9.22 -8.53
CA VAL A 144 18.02 10.40 -9.38
C VAL A 144 17.41 11.55 -8.57
N LEU A 145 16.51 11.23 -7.64
CA LEU A 145 15.84 12.22 -6.79
C LEU A 145 16.65 12.62 -5.56
N ASN A 146 17.88 12.08 -5.40
CA ASN A 146 18.76 12.32 -4.26
C ASN A 146 18.12 11.90 -2.91
N ARG A 147 17.44 10.78 -2.91
CA ARG A 147 16.77 10.22 -1.72
C ARG A 147 17.26 8.82 -1.35
N LEU A 148 18.12 8.21 -2.16
CA LEU A 148 18.57 6.84 -1.93
C LEU A 148 19.33 6.70 -0.60
N GLN A 149 20.21 7.64 -0.28
CA GLN A 149 21.00 7.58 0.95
C GLN A 149 20.10 7.57 2.20
N LYS A 150 19.03 8.36 2.20
CA LYS A 150 18.06 8.40 3.30
C LYS A 150 17.42 7.02 3.52
N VAL A 151 17.01 6.38 2.43
CA VAL A 151 16.39 5.05 2.48
C VAL A 151 17.39 3.98 2.91
N GLU A 152 18.59 3.98 2.35
CA GLU A 152 19.63 3.00 2.70
C GLU A 152 20.09 3.12 4.15
N ALA A 153 20.22 4.33 4.66
CA ALA A 153 20.56 4.55 6.07
C ALA A 153 19.47 3.99 6.99
N TRP A 154 18.20 4.21 6.64
CA TRP A 154 17.07 3.66 7.39
C TRP A 154 17.04 2.11 7.30
N LEU A 155 17.23 1.55 6.11
CA LEU A 155 17.25 0.10 5.91
C LEU A 155 18.34 -0.59 6.73
N SER A 156 19.51 0.02 6.87
CA SER A 156 20.60 -0.56 7.66
C SER A 156 20.29 -0.65 9.15
N SER A 157 19.28 0.07 9.63
CA SER A 157 18.85 0.04 11.03
C SER A 157 17.70 -0.93 11.30
N GLN A 158 17.21 -1.61 10.27
CA GLN A 158 16.06 -2.54 10.42
C GLN A 158 16.45 -3.96 10.84
#